data_8a15c3457d696f9230eded975108c317
#
_entry.id   8a15c3457d696f9230eded975108c317
#
_cell.length_a   1.000
_cell.length_b   1.000
_cell.length_c   1.000
_cell.angle_alpha   90.00
_cell.angle_beta   90.00
_cell.angle_gamma   90.00
#
_symmetry.space_group_name_H-M   'P 1'
#
loop_
_entity.id
_entity.type
_entity.pdbx_description
1 polymer ?
#
loop_
_entity_poly.entity_id
_entity_poly.type
_entity_poly.pdbx_seq_one_letter_code
_entity_poly.pdbx_strand_id
1 'polypeptide(L)'
;SLIIAYAPCINHGLKAGMGKSQAEEEKAVKCGYWHLWRYNPALEAEGKNPFQLDSKEPDWAGFQDFLKSEVRYSSVMKQYPSEAAELFQAAEDNAKWRYNSYKRLSKENWGADAE
;
A
#
# COMPACT_ATOMS: atom_id res chain seq x y z
N SER A 1 14.60 14.65 -7.28
CA SER A 1 13.71 13.48 -7.27
C SER A 1 13.45 13.00 -5.85
N LEU A 2 12.28 12.45 -5.62
CA LEU A 2 11.93 11.89 -4.32
C LEU A 2 11.48 10.45 -4.51
N ILE A 3 12.02 9.54 -3.71
CA ILE A 3 11.62 8.14 -3.72
C ILE A 3 11.17 7.78 -2.32
N ILE A 4 9.95 7.25 -2.21
CA ILE A 4 9.41 6.77 -0.94
C ILE A 4 9.33 5.25 -1.05
N ALA A 5 10.05 4.55 -0.18
CA ALA A 5 10.15 3.10 -0.26
C ALA A 5 9.70 2.44 1.04
N TYR A 6 8.99 1.33 0.90
CA TYR A 6 8.58 0.51 2.03
C TYR A 6 9.53 -0.66 2.17
N ALA A 7 9.87 -0.99 3.40
CA ALA A 7 10.65 -2.19 3.72
C ALA A 7 10.16 -2.78 5.04
N PRO A 8 10.23 -4.11 5.20
CA PRO A 8 9.88 -4.73 6.48
C PRO A 8 10.78 -4.22 7.60
N CYS A 9 10.23 -4.13 8.81
CA CYS A 9 10.96 -3.58 9.94
C CYS A 9 11.89 -4.61 10.57
N ILE A 10 13.19 -4.32 10.59
CA ILE A 10 14.18 -5.20 11.20
C ILE A 10 13.97 -5.31 12.72
N ASN A 11 13.65 -4.18 13.35
CA ASN A 11 13.49 -4.16 14.81
C ASN A 11 12.27 -4.93 15.28
N HIS A 12 11.20 -4.92 14.51
CA HIS A 12 9.96 -5.61 14.88
C HIS A 12 9.95 -7.06 14.40
N GLY A 13 10.70 -7.36 13.35
CA GLY A 13 10.83 -8.72 12.85
C GLY A 13 9.65 -9.21 12.04
N LEU A 14 9.81 -10.40 11.49
CA LEU A 14 8.78 -11.10 10.75
C LEU A 14 8.61 -12.47 11.36
N LYS A 15 7.38 -13.00 11.38
CA LYS A 15 7.13 -14.34 11.88
C LYS A 15 7.91 -15.39 11.10
N ALA A 16 8.07 -15.19 9.80
CA ALA A 16 8.77 -16.13 8.93
C ALA A 16 10.30 -15.95 8.94
N GLY A 17 10.79 -14.93 9.68
CA GLY A 17 12.22 -14.63 9.75
C GLY A 17 12.65 -13.62 8.71
N MET A 18 13.80 -12.99 8.96
CA MET A 18 14.29 -11.90 8.10
C MET A 18 14.67 -12.37 6.69
N GLY A 19 14.95 -13.65 6.51
CA GLY A 19 15.23 -14.20 5.18
C GLY A 19 14.04 -14.13 4.24
N LYS A 20 12.85 -13.81 4.73
CA LYS A 20 11.63 -13.69 3.92
C LYS A 20 11.23 -12.25 3.69
N SER A 21 12.13 -11.28 3.92
CA SER A 21 11.78 -9.86 3.76
C SER A 21 11.30 -9.51 2.37
N GLN A 22 11.93 -10.03 1.33
CA GLN A 22 11.51 -9.73 -0.04
C GLN A 22 10.13 -10.32 -0.36
N ALA A 23 9.86 -11.53 0.10
CA ALA A 23 8.54 -12.14 -0.07
C ALA A 23 7.47 -11.34 0.66
N GLU A 24 7.80 -10.78 1.81
CA GLU A 24 6.90 -9.94 2.58
C GLU A 24 6.59 -8.64 1.85
N GLU A 25 7.60 -8.03 1.23
CA GLU A 25 7.39 -6.81 0.44
C GLU A 25 6.46 -7.08 -0.74
N GLU A 26 6.64 -8.19 -1.43
CA GLU A 26 5.77 -8.57 -2.53
C GLU A 26 4.34 -8.78 -2.04
N LYS A 27 4.19 -9.43 -0.90
CA LYS A 27 2.89 -9.67 -0.30
C LYS A 27 2.19 -8.37 0.07
N ALA A 28 2.95 -7.38 0.56
CA ALA A 28 2.41 -6.07 0.89
C ALA A 28 1.78 -5.40 -0.31
N VAL A 29 2.42 -5.50 -1.47
CA VAL A 29 1.89 -4.91 -2.70
C VAL A 29 0.67 -5.69 -3.19
N LYS A 30 0.74 -7.01 -3.17
CA LYS A 30 -0.36 -7.85 -3.68
C LYS A 30 -1.65 -7.69 -2.90
N CYS A 31 -1.56 -7.49 -1.59
CA CYS A 31 -2.76 -7.38 -0.76
C CYS A 31 -3.27 -5.95 -0.59
N GLY A 32 -2.55 -4.97 -1.11
CA GLY A 32 -2.99 -3.58 -1.04
C GLY A 32 -2.48 -2.81 0.16
N TYR A 33 -1.58 -3.38 0.96
CA TYR A 33 -1.00 -2.66 2.09
C TYR A 33 -0.10 -1.53 1.60
N TRP A 34 0.63 -1.74 0.52
CA TRP A 34 1.50 -0.74 -0.11
C TRP A 34 1.13 -0.61 -1.58
N HIS A 35 1.15 0.63 -2.10
CA HIS A 35 0.78 0.90 -3.48
C HIS A 35 1.96 1.45 -4.25
N LEU A 36 2.08 1.06 -5.52
CA LEU A 36 3.17 1.52 -6.38
C LEU A 36 2.63 2.56 -7.35
N TRP A 37 3.22 3.74 -7.36
CA TRP A 37 2.83 4.79 -8.28
C TRP A 37 4.04 5.67 -8.60
N ARG A 38 3.94 6.40 -9.71
CA ARG A 38 4.96 7.33 -10.15
C ARG A 38 4.32 8.65 -10.52
N TYR A 39 5.03 9.73 -10.26
CA TYR A 39 4.58 11.05 -10.64
C TYR A 39 5.71 11.75 -11.40
N ASN A 40 5.44 12.14 -12.67
CA ASN A 40 6.41 12.85 -13.49
C ASN A 40 5.76 14.10 -14.06
N PRO A 41 6.03 15.28 -13.47
CA PRO A 41 5.36 16.51 -13.91
C PRO A 41 5.66 16.89 -15.35
N ALA A 42 6.74 16.41 -15.92
CA ALA A 42 7.05 16.71 -17.32
C ALA A 42 5.98 16.16 -18.29
N LEU A 43 5.26 15.13 -17.90
CA LEU A 43 4.22 14.56 -18.74
C LEU A 43 3.03 15.49 -18.89
N GLU A 44 2.78 16.35 -17.91
CA GLU A 44 1.68 17.31 -18.00
C GLU A 44 1.89 18.29 -19.15
N ALA A 45 3.14 18.70 -19.36
CA ALA A 45 3.45 19.58 -20.46
C ALA A 45 3.24 18.93 -21.83
N GLU A 46 3.21 17.60 -21.86
CA GLU A 46 2.93 16.84 -23.10
C GLU A 46 1.44 16.50 -23.23
N GLY A 47 0.60 17.01 -22.35
CA GLY A 47 -0.81 16.69 -22.36
C GLY A 47 -1.16 15.31 -21.81
N LYS A 48 -0.22 14.69 -21.08
CA LYS A 48 -0.42 13.37 -20.50
C LYS A 48 -0.59 13.47 -19.00
N ASN A 49 -1.24 12.46 -18.41
CA ASN A 49 -1.40 12.42 -16.97
C ASN A 49 -0.04 12.15 -16.29
N PRO A 50 0.45 13.07 -15.45
CA PRO A 50 1.72 12.86 -14.76
C PRO A 50 1.69 11.77 -13.70
N PHE A 51 0.51 11.40 -13.22
CA PHE A 51 0.38 10.38 -12.19
C PHE A 51 0.09 9.02 -12.83
N GLN A 52 0.91 8.04 -12.52
CA GLN A 52 0.74 6.69 -13.06
C GLN A 52 0.66 5.70 -11.90
N LEU A 53 -0.43 4.95 -11.84
CA LEU A 53 -0.61 3.93 -10.82
C LEU A 53 -0.09 2.61 -11.38
N ASP A 54 0.99 2.11 -10.79
CA ASP A 54 1.63 0.88 -11.27
C ASP A 54 1.05 -0.37 -10.62
N SER A 55 0.41 -0.24 -9.46
CA SER A 55 -0.20 -1.38 -8.78
C SER A 55 -1.43 -1.87 -9.52
N LYS A 56 -1.57 -3.18 -9.61
CA LYS A 56 -2.81 -3.79 -10.11
C LYS A 56 -3.84 -3.80 -8.99
N GLU A 57 -5.06 -4.17 -9.33
CA GLU A 57 -6.12 -4.31 -8.34
C GLU A 57 -5.67 -5.26 -7.24
N PRO A 58 -5.61 -4.82 -5.97
CA PRO A 58 -5.11 -5.69 -4.91
C PRO A 58 -6.02 -6.87 -4.60
N ASP A 59 -5.41 -7.93 -4.07
CA ASP A 59 -6.17 -9.05 -3.54
C ASP A 59 -6.43 -8.76 -2.06
N TRP A 60 -7.52 -8.06 -1.79
CA TRP A 60 -7.86 -7.62 -0.44
C TRP A 60 -8.07 -8.78 0.53
N ALA A 61 -8.38 -9.97 0.02
CA ALA A 61 -8.56 -11.14 0.87
C ALA A 61 -7.29 -11.49 1.64
N GLY A 62 -6.12 -11.14 1.12
CA GLY A 62 -4.85 -11.40 1.80
C GLY A 62 -4.41 -10.32 2.77
N PHE A 63 -5.16 -9.21 2.88
CA PHE A 63 -4.73 -8.06 3.68
C PHE A 63 -4.59 -8.42 5.17
N GLN A 64 -5.59 -9.07 5.74
CA GLN A 64 -5.55 -9.43 7.16
C GLN A 64 -4.43 -10.43 7.45
N ASP A 65 -4.20 -11.38 6.56
CA ASP A 65 -3.11 -12.34 6.73
C ASP A 65 -1.76 -11.64 6.68
N PHE A 66 -1.62 -10.62 5.82
CA PHE A 66 -0.39 -9.84 5.77
C PHE A 66 -0.13 -9.15 7.10
N LEU A 67 -1.13 -8.50 7.68
CA LEU A 67 -0.96 -7.82 8.96
C LEU A 67 -0.51 -8.80 10.04
N LYS A 68 -1.08 -10.00 10.04
CA LYS A 68 -0.73 -11.00 11.04
C LYS A 68 0.67 -11.57 10.86
N SER A 69 1.26 -11.44 9.67
CA SER A 69 2.63 -11.91 9.43
C SER A 69 3.69 -10.94 9.90
N GLU A 70 3.31 -9.69 10.20
CA GLU A 70 4.21 -8.68 10.74
C GLU A 70 4.15 -8.72 12.26
N VAL A 71 5.29 -8.90 12.92
CA VAL A 71 5.31 -9.01 14.38
C VAL A 71 4.71 -7.78 15.05
N ARG A 72 4.93 -6.61 14.47
CA ARG A 72 4.39 -5.36 14.98
C ARG A 72 2.87 -5.42 15.14
N TYR A 73 2.17 -5.98 14.15
CA TYR A 73 0.71 -6.07 14.20
C TYR A 73 0.24 -7.28 15.02
N SER A 74 0.94 -8.41 14.93
CA SER A 74 0.56 -9.58 15.71
C SER A 74 0.73 -9.34 17.19
N SER A 75 1.67 -8.48 17.59
CA SER A 75 1.84 -8.09 19.00
C SER A 75 0.63 -7.32 19.51
N VAL A 76 0.05 -6.43 18.69
CA VAL A 76 -1.17 -5.71 19.04
C VAL A 76 -2.31 -6.71 19.28
N MET A 77 -2.41 -7.73 18.43
CA MET A 77 -3.46 -8.72 18.55
C MET A 77 -3.34 -9.52 19.86
N LYS A 78 -2.10 -9.77 20.33
CA LYS A 78 -1.88 -10.47 21.60
C LYS A 78 -2.17 -9.58 22.80
N GLN A 79 -1.78 -8.31 22.74
CA GLN A 79 -1.93 -7.40 23.87
C GLN A 79 -3.33 -6.82 24.00
N TYR A 80 -3.98 -6.58 22.87
CA TYR A 80 -5.28 -5.91 22.83
C TYR A 80 -6.24 -6.64 21.88
N PRO A 81 -6.59 -7.88 22.20
CA PRO A 81 -7.37 -8.69 21.24
C PRO A 81 -8.75 -8.13 20.91
N SER A 82 -9.36 -7.42 21.85
CA SER A 82 -10.70 -6.86 21.58
C SER A 82 -10.65 -5.64 20.66
N GLU A 83 -9.55 -4.88 20.71
CA GLU A 83 -9.41 -3.71 19.84
C GLU A 83 -8.72 -4.05 18.51
N ALA A 84 -7.93 -5.12 18.48
CA ALA A 84 -7.13 -5.44 17.30
C ALA A 84 -7.96 -5.67 16.06
N ALA A 85 -9.08 -6.38 16.18
CA ALA A 85 -9.93 -6.67 15.04
C ALA A 85 -10.47 -5.37 14.42
N GLU A 86 -10.89 -4.44 15.26
CA GLU A 86 -11.42 -3.16 14.79
C GLU A 86 -10.32 -2.31 14.16
N LEU A 87 -9.14 -2.27 14.78
CA LEU A 87 -8.02 -1.51 14.23
C LEU A 87 -7.54 -2.09 12.90
N PHE A 88 -7.50 -3.40 12.78
CA PHE A 88 -7.07 -4.05 11.54
C PHE A 88 -8.09 -3.82 10.43
N GLN A 89 -9.37 -3.83 10.75
CA GLN A 89 -10.40 -3.52 9.77
C GLN A 89 -10.30 -2.06 9.31
N ALA A 90 -10.03 -1.15 10.24
CA ALA A 90 -9.84 0.27 9.90
C ALA A 90 -8.61 0.45 9.01
N ALA A 91 -7.55 -0.32 9.24
CA ALA A 91 -6.35 -0.27 8.40
C ALA A 91 -6.66 -0.73 6.98
N GLU A 92 -7.45 -1.80 6.85
CA GLU A 92 -7.85 -2.29 5.53
C GLU A 92 -8.72 -1.28 4.80
N ASP A 93 -9.69 -0.69 5.50
CA ASP A 93 -10.57 0.32 4.91
C ASP A 93 -9.78 1.54 4.47
N ASN A 94 -8.79 1.95 5.24
CA ASN A 94 -7.91 3.06 4.88
C ASN A 94 -7.08 2.73 3.64
N ALA A 95 -6.57 1.51 3.55
CA ALA A 95 -5.79 1.08 2.40
C ALA A 95 -6.65 1.08 1.13
N LYS A 96 -7.89 0.64 1.24
CA LYS A 96 -8.83 0.67 0.11
C LYS A 96 -9.13 2.11 -0.31
N TRP A 97 -9.30 3.00 0.66
CA TRP A 97 -9.53 4.41 0.38
C TRP A 97 -8.33 5.02 -0.36
N ARG A 98 -7.12 4.72 0.10
CA ARG A 98 -5.90 5.22 -0.55
C ARG A 98 -5.78 4.68 -1.98
N TYR A 99 -6.03 3.39 -2.17
CA TYR A 99 -5.95 2.79 -3.51
C TYR A 99 -6.94 3.46 -4.46
N ASN A 100 -8.18 3.65 -4.00
CA ASN A 100 -9.20 4.29 -4.83
C ASN A 100 -8.85 5.75 -5.13
N SER A 101 -8.20 6.45 -4.19
CA SER A 101 -7.74 7.82 -4.42
C SER A 101 -6.66 7.86 -5.50
N TYR A 102 -5.68 6.95 -5.44
CA TYR A 102 -4.65 6.86 -6.47
C TYR A 102 -5.23 6.49 -7.83
N LYS A 103 -6.22 5.61 -7.83
CA LYS A 103 -6.90 5.20 -9.05
C LYS A 103 -7.60 6.39 -9.71
N ARG A 104 -8.26 7.24 -8.91
CA ARG A 104 -8.88 8.46 -9.42
C ARG A 104 -7.83 9.39 -10.02
N LEU A 105 -6.71 9.60 -9.30
CA LEU A 105 -5.64 10.46 -9.81
C LEU A 105 -5.08 9.95 -11.14
N SER A 106 -4.97 8.64 -11.30
CA SER A 106 -4.43 8.07 -12.52
C SER A 106 -5.38 8.21 -13.71
N LYS A 107 -6.64 8.51 -13.46
CA LYS A 107 -7.64 8.66 -14.51
C LYS A 107 -8.04 10.10 -14.78
N GLU A 108 -7.52 11.05 -14.00
CA GLU A 108 -7.88 12.43 -14.20
C GLU A 108 -7.26 12.98 -15.47
N ASN A 109 -7.93 14.00 -16.03
CA ASN A 109 -7.51 14.59 -17.29
C ASN A 109 -6.63 15.79 -17.01
N TRP A 110 -5.38 15.57 -16.71
CA TRP A 110 -4.45 16.61 -16.28
C TRP A 110 -4.09 17.56 -17.42
N GLY A 111 -4.52 18.78 -17.28
CA GLY A 111 -4.11 19.85 -18.21
C GLY A 111 -4.62 19.73 -19.60
N ALA A 112 -5.33 18.69 -19.93
CA ALA A 112 -5.73 18.51 -21.26
C ALA A 112 -7.11 18.98 -21.49
N ASP A 113 -7.85 19.27 -20.51
CA ASP A 113 -9.15 19.57 -20.70
C ASP A 113 -9.43 20.88 -20.81
N ALA A 114 -8.57 21.53 -20.73
CA ALA A 114 -8.77 22.84 -20.79
C ALA A 114 -9.85 23.15 -21.67
N GLU A 115 -10.61 22.51 -22.01
CA GLU A 115 -11.69 22.92 -22.76
C GLU A 115 -12.87 22.20 -22.51
#